data_de60d004f6c7aad6d9381a0b125ab870
#
_entry.id   de60d004f6c7aad6d9381a0b125ab870
#
_cell.length_a   1.000
_cell.length_b   1.000
_cell.length_c   1.000
_cell.angle_alpha   90.00
_cell.angle_beta   90.00
_cell.angle_gamma   90.00
#
_symmetry.space_group_name_H-M   'P 1'
#
loop_
_entity.id
_entity.type
_entity.pdbx_description
1 polymer ?
#
loop_
_entity_poly.entity_id
_entity_poly.type
_entity_poly.pdbx_seq_one_letter_code
_entity_poly.pdbx_strand_id
1 'polypeptide(L)'
;MAETVLITGATGLLGKSLVRYFSGKGDTVVAAVRDKAKGRALLGEMPNVRIIEWDVLNKASENISIDRLIHAASETSSACFVTRPVETIVSIVDGTRNVLEFARAVGVRSLVFLSTLEVYGTAPDKECLSETDCGALDSMAVRSSYPEAKRLAETLCVAYYREYGVPVRIARLTQTFGTGVVRGDSRVFAQFAEAALTGRDIVLHTPGTTARCYCAVSDAVRALDVILHQGTDGEAYNVANPSTYCTIREMADRIAMRYPGVHVVSDLAAAEGRGYAPEVHICLDVSKLRSLGWSPRIGLDEMFDEMINEWRVGHARTGDKDGTVRQTHGNVVQERIENGC
;
A
#
# COMPACT_ATOMS: atom_id res chain seq x y z
N MET A 1 -23.71 -13.28 10.05
CA MET A 1 -24.53 -12.03 10.11
C MET A 1 -23.71 -10.94 9.46
N ALA A 2 -24.34 -10.03 8.70
CA ALA A 2 -23.65 -8.88 8.13
C ALA A 2 -23.05 -8.01 9.27
N GLU A 3 -21.83 -7.56 9.10
CA GLU A 3 -21.12 -6.71 10.07
C GLU A 3 -20.98 -5.29 9.53
N THR A 4 -20.76 -4.31 10.41
CA THR A 4 -20.43 -2.96 10.00
C THR A 4 -18.91 -2.76 10.08
N VAL A 5 -18.27 -2.58 8.93
CA VAL A 5 -16.81 -2.42 8.81
C VAL A 5 -16.46 -0.98 8.43
N LEU A 6 -15.73 -0.27 9.29
CA LEU A 6 -15.20 1.04 8.97
C LEU A 6 -13.81 0.89 8.33
N ILE A 7 -13.59 1.60 7.22
CA ILE A 7 -12.32 1.63 6.51
C ILE A 7 -11.85 3.06 6.39
N THR A 8 -10.73 3.41 7.04
CA THR A 8 -10.08 4.70 6.84
C THR A 8 -9.15 4.62 5.63
N GLY A 9 -8.89 5.74 4.96
CA GLY A 9 -8.12 5.72 3.71
C GLY A 9 -8.84 4.99 2.57
N ALA A 10 -10.17 5.01 2.57
CA ALA A 10 -11.04 4.26 1.65
C ALA A 10 -10.83 4.60 0.16
N THR A 11 -10.21 5.74 -0.16
CA THR A 11 -9.88 6.13 -1.56
C THR A 11 -8.49 5.69 -2.02
N GLY A 12 -7.65 5.12 -1.14
CA GLY A 12 -6.36 4.54 -1.48
C GLY A 12 -6.48 3.23 -2.27
N LEU A 13 -5.36 2.69 -2.74
CA LEU A 13 -5.32 1.45 -3.52
C LEU A 13 -6.01 0.28 -2.77
N LEU A 14 -5.52 -0.04 -1.58
CA LEU A 14 -6.13 -1.09 -0.75
C LEU A 14 -7.50 -0.67 -0.21
N GLY A 15 -7.70 0.62 0.15
CA GLY A 15 -8.95 1.11 0.66
C GLY A 15 -10.12 0.88 -0.29
N LYS A 16 -9.98 1.24 -1.57
CA LYS A 16 -11.01 0.99 -2.61
C LYS A 16 -11.32 -0.50 -2.76
N SER A 17 -10.28 -1.33 -2.74
CA SER A 17 -10.42 -2.77 -2.89
C SER A 17 -11.10 -3.40 -1.68
N LEU A 18 -10.78 -2.94 -0.47
CA LEU A 18 -11.44 -3.35 0.78
C LEU A 18 -12.92 -2.95 0.79
N VAL A 19 -13.26 -1.72 0.38
CA VAL A 19 -14.66 -1.27 0.29
C VAL A 19 -15.46 -2.18 -0.63
N ARG A 20 -14.95 -2.48 -1.82
CA ARG A 20 -15.62 -3.38 -2.77
C ARG A 20 -15.72 -4.80 -2.24
N TYR A 21 -14.67 -5.30 -1.60
CA TYR A 21 -14.63 -6.66 -1.04
C TYR A 21 -15.66 -6.87 0.06
N PHE A 22 -15.68 -6.02 1.08
CA PHE A 22 -16.64 -6.16 2.18
C PHE A 22 -18.07 -5.87 1.74
N SER A 23 -18.26 -4.87 0.87
CA SER A 23 -19.58 -4.62 0.25
C SER A 23 -20.07 -5.85 -0.52
N GLY A 24 -19.20 -6.50 -1.31
CA GLY A 24 -19.51 -7.71 -2.05
C GLY A 24 -19.79 -8.94 -1.17
N LYS A 25 -19.27 -8.97 0.06
CA LYS A 25 -19.61 -9.98 1.08
C LYS A 25 -20.98 -9.74 1.73
N GLY A 26 -21.62 -8.59 1.49
CA GLY A 26 -22.89 -8.21 2.09
C GLY A 26 -22.74 -7.46 3.42
N ASP A 27 -21.53 -7.07 3.82
CA ASP A 27 -21.29 -6.25 5.00
C ASP A 27 -21.70 -4.78 4.75
N THR A 28 -22.09 -4.08 5.80
CA THR A 28 -22.24 -2.63 5.75
C THR A 28 -20.86 -1.98 5.86
N VAL A 29 -20.48 -1.17 4.87
CA VAL A 29 -19.18 -0.51 4.86
C VAL A 29 -19.31 0.97 5.17
N VAL A 30 -18.54 1.45 6.15
CA VAL A 30 -18.38 2.88 6.41
C VAL A 30 -17.02 3.30 5.84
N ALA A 31 -17.05 3.97 4.69
CA ALA A 31 -15.87 4.45 3.99
C ALA A 31 -15.48 5.85 4.47
N ALA A 32 -14.43 5.95 5.28
CA ALA A 32 -13.92 7.22 5.78
C ALA A 32 -12.93 7.83 4.79
N VAL A 33 -13.21 9.05 4.35
CA VAL A 33 -12.47 9.81 3.35
C VAL A 33 -12.25 11.26 3.80
N ARG A 34 -11.19 11.92 3.35
CA ARG A 34 -10.94 13.33 3.63
C ARG A 34 -11.85 14.28 2.85
N ASP A 35 -12.34 13.83 1.70
CA ASP A 35 -13.20 14.60 0.79
C ASP A 35 -14.32 13.67 0.30
N LYS A 36 -15.54 13.98 0.69
CA LYS A 36 -16.75 13.20 0.35
C LYS A 36 -17.05 13.20 -1.16
N ALA A 37 -16.82 14.31 -1.86
CA ALA A 37 -17.10 14.41 -3.28
C ALA A 37 -16.12 13.53 -4.08
N LYS A 38 -14.82 13.62 -3.78
CA LYS A 38 -13.79 12.74 -4.33
C LYS A 38 -14.05 11.27 -3.97
N GLY A 39 -14.46 11.01 -2.73
CA GLY A 39 -14.85 9.67 -2.26
C GLY A 39 -15.94 9.05 -3.12
N ARG A 40 -17.05 9.78 -3.35
CA ARG A 40 -18.16 9.33 -4.22
C ARG A 40 -17.70 9.07 -5.66
N ALA A 41 -16.90 9.97 -6.21
CA ALA A 41 -16.39 9.81 -7.57
C ALA A 41 -15.52 8.55 -7.75
N LEU A 42 -14.70 8.19 -6.73
CA LEU A 42 -13.77 7.06 -6.80
C LEU A 42 -14.40 5.71 -6.40
N LEU A 43 -15.32 5.70 -5.46
CA LEU A 43 -15.96 4.47 -4.97
C LEU A 43 -17.20 4.10 -5.76
N GLY A 44 -17.89 5.09 -6.35
CA GLY A 44 -19.20 4.90 -6.95
C GLY A 44 -20.31 4.73 -5.90
N GLU A 45 -21.52 4.43 -6.37
CA GLU A 45 -22.68 4.15 -5.51
C GLU A 45 -22.80 2.64 -5.27
N MET A 46 -22.84 2.26 -4.01
CA MET A 46 -23.08 0.89 -3.55
C MET A 46 -24.10 0.92 -2.40
N PRO A 47 -25.19 0.12 -2.44
CA PRO A 47 -26.31 0.26 -1.49
C PRO A 47 -25.92 0.10 -0.01
N ASN A 48 -24.90 -0.71 0.26
CA ASN A 48 -24.41 -1.00 1.61
C ASN A 48 -23.13 -0.24 1.97
N VAL A 49 -22.78 0.82 1.22
CA VAL A 49 -21.60 1.67 1.50
C VAL A 49 -22.02 3.08 1.88
N ARG A 50 -21.69 3.48 3.10
CA ARG A 50 -21.85 4.85 3.60
C ARG A 50 -20.51 5.57 3.55
N ILE A 51 -20.43 6.68 2.84
CA ILE A 51 -19.24 7.54 2.81
C ILE A 51 -19.36 8.60 3.88
N ILE A 52 -18.37 8.68 4.77
CA ILE A 52 -18.23 9.72 5.79
C ILE A 52 -17.00 10.58 5.52
N GLU A 53 -17.05 11.83 5.96
CA GLU A 53 -15.88 12.70 5.95
C GLU A 53 -15.16 12.60 7.28
N TRP A 54 -13.95 12.10 7.23
CA TRP A 54 -13.08 12.02 8.39
C TRP A 54 -11.61 12.10 7.97
N ASP A 55 -10.96 13.21 8.32
CA ASP A 55 -9.51 13.28 8.37
C ASP A 55 -9.07 12.71 9.71
N VAL A 56 -8.30 11.61 9.66
CA VAL A 56 -7.83 10.90 10.86
C VAL A 56 -6.91 11.76 11.75
N LEU A 57 -6.39 12.88 11.26
CA LEU A 57 -5.69 13.86 12.09
C LEU A 57 -6.60 14.57 13.08
N ASN A 58 -7.91 14.53 12.88
CA ASN A 58 -8.91 15.08 13.75
C ASN A 58 -9.67 13.98 14.50
N LYS A 59 -10.29 14.34 15.61
CA LYS A 59 -11.23 13.44 16.29
C LYS A 59 -12.41 13.14 15.36
N ALA A 60 -12.89 11.90 15.38
CA ALA A 60 -14.11 11.55 14.65
C ALA A 60 -15.28 12.39 15.13
N SER A 61 -15.98 13.03 14.18
CA SER A 61 -17.11 13.92 14.47
C SER A 61 -18.44 13.19 14.52
N GLU A 62 -18.53 12.00 13.94
CA GLU A 62 -19.76 11.22 13.86
C GLU A 62 -19.75 10.10 14.92
N ASN A 63 -20.87 9.98 15.64
CA ASN A 63 -21.09 8.82 16.52
C ASN A 63 -21.64 7.68 15.66
N ILE A 64 -20.77 6.75 15.27
CA ILE A 64 -21.09 5.64 14.37
C ILE A 64 -20.86 4.36 15.12
N SER A 65 -21.89 3.51 15.20
CA SER A 65 -21.72 2.13 15.68
C SER A 65 -21.07 1.31 14.58
N ILE A 66 -19.95 0.70 14.89
CA ILE A 66 -19.20 -0.20 13.99
C ILE A 66 -18.78 -1.44 14.74
N ASP A 67 -18.69 -2.56 14.02
CA ASP A 67 -18.20 -3.81 14.58
C ASP A 67 -16.70 -3.96 14.45
N ARG A 68 -16.15 -3.57 13.29
CA ARG A 68 -14.76 -3.76 12.94
C ARG A 68 -14.18 -2.53 12.25
N LEU A 69 -12.85 -2.39 12.31
CA LEU A 69 -12.15 -1.27 11.74
C LEU A 69 -10.90 -1.72 10.98
N ILE A 70 -10.67 -1.17 9.77
CA ILE A 70 -9.40 -1.30 9.05
C ILE A 70 -8.81 0.10 8.89
N HIS A 71 -7.66 0.32 9.53
CA HIS A 71 -6.93 1.60 9.44
C HIS A 71 -5.91 1.54 8.31
N ALA A 72 -6.35 1.97 7.09
CA ALA A 72 -5.52 2.05 5.90
C ALA A 72 -5.13 3.49 5.50
N ALA A 73 -5.56 4.49 6.26
CA ALA A 73 -5.15 5.87 6.03
C ALA A 73 -3.69 6.08 6.44
N SER A 74 -2.83 6.38 5.48
CA SER A 74 -1.42 6.70 5.69
C SER A 74 -0.86 7.39 4.46
N GLU A 75 0.14 8.26 4.64
CA GLU A 75 1.00 8.68 3.54
C GLU A 75 1.84 7.49 3.05
N THR A 76 1.91 7.28 1.75
CA THR A 76 2.67 6.17 1.13
C THR A 76 3.56 6.62 -0.02
N SER A 77 3.64 7.92 -0.29
CA SER A 77 4.51 8.49 -1.30
C SER A 77 5.95 8.59 -0.80
N SER A 78 6.87 7.88 -1.44
CA SER A 78 8.30 7.96 -1.10
C SER A 78 8.87 9.37 -1.24
N ALA A 79 8.33 10.19 -2.14
CA ALA A 79 8.71 11.59 -2.28
C ALA A 79 8.32 12.39 -1.02
N CYS A 80 7.12 12.18 -0.48
CA CYS A 80 6.65 12.86 0.74
C CYS A 80 7.51 12.50 1.97
N PHE A 81 8.04 11.29 2.04
CA PHE A 81 8.90 10.87 3.16
C PHE A 81 10.19 11.71 3.28
N VAL A 82 10.63 12.29 2.17
CA VAL A 82 11.84 13.12 2.12
C VAL A 82 11.51 14.61 2.06
N THR A 83 10.47 15.00 1.30
CA THR A 83 10.12 16.41 1.11
C THR A 83 9.24 16.98 2.21
N ARG A 84 8.48 16.10 2.90
CA ARG A 84 7.54 16.46 3.99
C ARG A 84 7.62 15.45 5.14
N PRO A 85 8.82 15.27 5.75
CA PRO A 85 9.04 14.23 6.76
C PRO A 85 8.24 14.47 8.05
N VAL A 86 8.07 15.73 8.48
CA VAL A 86 7.31 16.07 9.68
C VAL A 86 5.84 15.68 9.52
N GLU A 87 5.22 16.09 8.41
CA GLU A 87 3.82 15.74 8.10
C GLU A 87 3.64 14.23 7.92
N THR A 88 4.66 13.53 7.38
CA THR A 88 4.67 12.07 7.30
C THR A 88 4.59 11.45 8.69
N ILE A 89 5.44 11.87 9.62
CA ILE A 89 5.44 11.37 11.00
C ILE A 89 4.10 11.68 11.67
N VAL A 90 3.67 12.94 11.66
CA VAL A 90 2.44 13.40 12.32
C VAL A 90 1.21 12.65 11.77
N SER A 91 1.11 12.52 10.44
CA SER A 91 -0.04 11.84 9.83
C SER A 91 -0.14 10.37 10.22
N ILE A 92 1.00 9.68 10.38
CA ILE A 92 1.02 8.29 10.78
C ILE A 92 0.74 8.13 12.27
N VAL A 93 1.46 8.87 13.11
CA VAL A 93 1.42 8.69 14.57
C VAL A 93 0.13 9.25 15.16
N ASP A 94 -0.19 10.51 14.89
CA ASP A 94 -1.40 11.14 15.42
C ASP A 94 -2.66 10.60 14.78
N GLY A 95 -2.61 10.30 13.47
CA GLY A 95 -3.70 9.63 12.77
C GLY A 95 -4.02 8.27 13.39
N THR A 96 -3.00 7.45 13.66
CA THR A 96 -3.20 6.15 14.32
C THR A 96 -3.72 6.32 15.74
N ARG A 97 -3.18 7.26 16.52
CA ARG A 97 -3.68 7.56 17.87
C ARG A 97 -5.17 7.93 17.87
N ASN A 98 -5.59 8.82 16.99
CA ASN A 98 -6.98 9.24 16.92
C ASN A 98 -7.93 8.09 16.51
N VAL A 99 -7.46 7.19 15.62
CA VAL A 99 -8.23 5.99 15.24
C VAL A 99 -8.32 4.99 16.40
N LEU A 100 -7.26 4.81 17.17
CA LEU A 100 -7.26 3.95 18.37
C LEU A 100 -8.19 4.51 19.46
N GLU A 101 -8.19 5.83 19.70
CA GLU A 101 -9.11 6.48 20.64
C GLU A 101 -10.58 6.32 20.18
N PHE A 102 -10.84 6.48 18.88
CA PHE A 102 -12.17 6.22 18.34
C PHE A 102 -12.57 4.75 18.53
N ALA A 103 -11.70 3.82 18.17
CA ALA A 103 -11.96 2.38 18.32
C ALA A 103 -12.26 2.00 19.76
N ARG A 104 -11.52 2.58 20.73
CA ARG A 104 -11.76 2.45 22.17
C ARG A 104 -13.12 2.98 22.57
N ALA A 105 -13.48 4.19 22.12
CA ALA A 105 -14.72 4.86 22.49
C ALA A 105 -15.97 4.12 22.00
N VAL A 106 -15.92 3.54 20.79
CA VAL A 106 -17.07 2.81 20.21
C VAL A 106 -17.07 1.33 20.54
N GLY A 107 -15.98 0.78 21.12
CA GLY A 107 -15.89 -0.61 21.54
C GLY A 107 -15.85 -1.58 20.37
N VAL A 108 -14.97 -1.35 19.37
CA VAL A 108 -14.83 -2.24 18.22
C VAL A 108 -14.46 -3.66 18.66
N ARG A 109 -14.95 -4.67 17.95
CA ARG A 109 -14.60 -6.08 18.19
C ARG A 109 -13.23 -6.47 17.61
N SER A 110 -12.74 -5.69 16.64
CA SER A 110 -11.45 -5.92 16.00
C SER A 110 -11.02 -4.69 15.20
N LEU A 111 -9.71 -4.38 15.25
CA LEU A 111 -9.06 -3.37 14.43
C LEU A 111 -7.85 -3.98 13.74
N VAL A 112 -7.65 -3.69 12.44
CA VAL A 112 -6.40 -3.99 11.74
C VAL A 112 -5.72 -2.68 11.34
N PHE A 113 -4.49 -2.50 11.82
CA PHE A 113 -3.59 -1.42 11.42
C PHE A 113 -2.71 -1.88 10.25
N LEU A 114 -2.69 -1.12 9.15
CA LEU A 114 -1.81 -1.39 8.02
C LEU A 114 -0.42 -0.80 8.27
N SER A 115 0.54 -1.69 8.52
CA SER A 115 1.96 -1.40 8.61
C SER A 115 2.67 -1.78 7.31
N THR A 116 3.99 -1.89 7.33
CA THR A 116 4.84 -2.04 6.14
C THR A 116 6.04 -2.94 6.41
N LEU A 117 6.58 -3.55 5.36
CA LEU A 117 7.86 -4.26 5.40
C LEU A 117 9.03 -3.34 5.82
N GLU A 118 8.90 -2.02 5.65
CA GLU A 118 9.98 -1.08 5.98
C GLU A 118 10.27 -0.99 7.49
N VAL A 119 9.37 -1.48 8.35
CA VAL A 119 9.64 -1.57 9.80
C VAL A 119 10.79 -2.51 10.14
N TYR A 120 11.16 -3.42 9.24
CA TYR A 120 12.30 -4.30 9.43
C TYR A 120 13.65 -3.57 9.30
N GLY A 121 13.70 -2.43 8.61
CA GLY A 121 14.94 -1.67 8.41
C GLY A 121 15.99 -2.44 7.61
N THR A 122 17.27 -2.26 7.96
CA THR A 122 18.35 -3.08 7.44
C THR A 122 18.23 -4.46 8.07
N ALA A 123 17.72 -5.40 7.28
CA ALA A 123 17.40 -6.73 7.72
C ALA A 123 18.67 -7.49 8.16
N PRO A 124 18.58 -8.38 9.17
CA PRO A 124 19.63 -9.35 9.42
C PRO A 124 19.83 -10.24 8.19
N ASP A 125 21.04 -10.80 8.05
CA ASP A 125 21.36 -11.77 6.99
C ASP A 125 20.59 -13.07 7.25
N LYS A 126 19.39 -13.13 6.69
CA LYS A 126 18.41 -14.20 6.89
C LYS A 126 17.60 -14.37 5.61
N GLU A 127 17.29 -15.62 5.26
CA GLU A 127 16.55 -15.94 4.03
C GLU A 127 15.20 -15.23 3.96
N CYS A 128 14.39 -15.32 5.02
CA CYS A 128 13.12 -14.61 5.15
C CYS A 128 12.92 -14.08 6.57
N LEU A 129 12.29 -12.92 6.72
CA LEU A 129 12.03 -12.25 7.99
C LEU A 129 10.68 -12.66 8.56
N SER A 130 10.68 -13.10 9.80
CA SER A 130 9.48 -13.33 10.61
C SER A 130 9.08 -12.06 11.36
N GLU A 131 7.90 -12.06 11.96
CA GLU A 131 7.38 -10.89 12.69
C GLU A 131 8.18 -10.53 13.95
N THR A 132 9.03 -11.45 14.44
CA THR A 132 9.91 -11.23 15.58
C THR A 132 11.27 -10.64 15.21
N ASP A 133 11.60 -10.60 13.92
CA ASP A 133 12.87 -10.03 13.45
C ASP A 133 12.82 -8.50 13.50
N CYS A 134 13.98 -7.89 13.78
CA CYS A 134 14.15 -6.45 13.84
C CYS A 134 15.55 -6.09 13.34
N GLY A 135 15.64 -5.19 12.39
CA GLY A 135 16.88 -4.64 11.87
C GLY A 135 17.08 -3.17 12.25
N ALA A 136 18.22 -2.63 11.89
CA ALA A 136 18.57 -1.25 12.19
C ALA A 136 17.86 -0.25 11.26
N LEU A 137 17.49 0.89 11.82
CA LEU A 137 17.12 2.11 11.08
C LEU A 137 18.03 3.24 11.56
N ASP A 138 18.50 4.06 10.64
CA ASP A 138 19.25 5.27 10.98
C ASP A 138 18.24 6.39 11.26
N SER A 139 18.00 6.68 12.55
CA SER A 139 17.07 7.73 12.97
C SER A 139 17.51 9.16 12.59
N MET A 140 18.77 9.34 12.17
CA MET A 140 19.28 10.63 11.70
C MET A 140 19.07 10.83 10.19
N ALA A 141 18.70 9.78 9.45
CA ALA A 141 18.36 9.88 8.04
C ALA A 141 16.91 10.35 7.88
N VAL A 142 16.68 11.44 7.12
CA VAL A 142 15.33 11.99 6.87
C VAL A 142 14.40 10.94 6.28
N ARG A 143 14.91 10.04 5.42
CA ARG A 143 14.12 8.95 4.80
C ARG A 143 13.55 7.97 5.84
N SER A 144 14.13 7.89 7.03
CA SER A 144 13.64 7.05 8.13
C SER A 144 12.34 7.58 8.77
N SER A 145 11.89 8.78 8.43
CA SER A 145 10.63 9.37 8.91
C SER A 145 9.42 8.41 8.77
N TYR A 146 9.32 7.70 7.65
CA TYR A 146 8.23 6.77 7.40
C TYR A 146 8.35 5.46 8.20
N PRO A 147 9.45 4.67 8.08
CA PRO A 147 9.55 3.41 8.81
C PRO A 147 9.59 3.60 10.33
N GLU A 148 10.22 4.66 10.85
CA GLU A 148 10.22 4.94 12.29
C GLU A 148 8.83 5.35 12.79
N ALA A 149 8.09 6.18 12.04
CA ALA A 149 6.71 6.51 12.38
C ALA A 149 5.81 5.26 12.38
N LYS A 150 6.02 4.34 11.43
CA LYS A 150 5.29 3.06 11.39
C LYS A 150 5.64 2.17 12.58
N ARG A 151 6.92 2.06 12.99
CA ARG A 151 7.31 1.36 14.21
C ARG A 151 6.64 1.95 15.45
N LEU A 152 6.65 3.27 15.58
CA LEU A 152 5.99 3.96 16.70
C LEU A 152 4.48 3.70 16.69
N ALA A 153 3.83 3.72 15.52
CA ALA A 153 2.41 3.41 15.39
C ALA A 153 2.10 1.95 15.76
N GLU A 154 2.96 0.98 15.40
CA GLU A 154 2.84 -0.41 15.88
C GLU A 154 2.94 -0.48 17.41
N THR A 155 3.90 0.23 18.00
CA THR A 155 4.06 0.32 19.46
C THR A 155 2.83 0.92 20.12
N LEU A 156 2.23 1.99 19.53
CA LEU A 156 0.96 2.55 20.02
C LEU A 156 -0.16 1.51 19.97
N CYS A 157 -0.29 0.76 18.88
CA CYS A 157 -1.29 -0.30 18.76
C CYS A 157 -1.17 -1.32 19.91
N VAL A 158 0.04 -1.82 20.15
CA VAL A 158 0.32 -2.77 21.25
C VAL A 158 0.06 -2.16 22.62
N ALA A 159 0.43 -0.88 22.84
CA ALA A 159 0.19 -0.16 24.08
C ALA A 159 -1.32 -0.01 24.35
N TYR A 160 -2.11 0.40 23.35
CA TYR A 160 -3.58 0.49 23.47
C TYR A 160 -4.25 -0.84 23.74
N TYR A 161 -3.75 -1.92 23.16
CA TYR A 161 -4.22 -3.26 23.51
C TYR A 161 -3.93 -3.60 24.95
N ARG A 162 -2.69 -3.39 25.41
CA ARG A 162 -2.27 -3.78 26.77
C ARG A 162 -2.90 -2.93 27.87
N GLU A 163 -3.04 -1.62 27.64
CA GLU A 163 -3.53 -0.68 28.67
C GLU A 163 -5.05 -0.57 28.67
N TYR A 164 -5.68 -0.56 27.50
CA TYR A 164 -7.12 -0.28 27.36
C TYR A 164 -7.92 -1.44 26.77
N GLY A 165 -7.30 -2.55 26.41
CA GLY A 165 -7.99 -3.71 25.83
C GLY A 165 -8.50 -3.48 24.39
N VAL A 166 -7.98 -2.49 23.66
CA VAL A 166 -8.37 -2.28 22.26
C VAL A 166 -7.91 -3.46 21.40
N PRO A 167 -8.81 -4.22 20.74
CA PRO A 167 -8.46 -5.45 20.05
C PRO A 167 -7.83 -5.17 18.70
N VAL A 168 -6.56 -4.73 18.68
CA VAL A 168 -5.82 -4.33 17.48
C VAL A 168 -4.87 -5.41 17.02
N ARG A 169 -4.78 -5.60 15.71
CA ARG A 169 -3.85 -6.48 15.00
C ARG A 169 -3.10 -5.67 13.96
N ILE A 170 -1.89 -6.07 13.64
CA ILE A 170 -0.98 -5.33 12.77
C ILE A 170 -0.73 -6.14 11.52
N ALA A 171 -0.92 -5.57 10.34
CA ALA A 171 -0.58 -6.18 9.05
C ALA A 171 0.67 -5.49 8.46
N ARG A 172 1.80 -6.19 8.43
CA ARG A 172 3.05 -5.72 7.78
C ARG A 172 3.03 -6.12 6.31
N LEU A 173 2.55 -5.20 5.49
CA LEU A 173 2.44 -5.44 4.05
C LEU A 173 3.78 -5.25 3.34
N THR A 174 4.07 -6.14 2.40
CA THR A 174 5.07 -5.90 1.37
C THR A 174 4.53 -4.93 0.32
N GLN A 175 5.35 -4.62 -0.70
CA GLN A 175 4.90 -3.80 -1.82
C GLN A 175 3.75 -4.51 -2.55
N THR A 176 2.59 -3.86 -2.58
CA THR A 176 1.34 -4.43 -3.09
C THR A 176 0.92 -3.72 -4.38
N PHE A 177 0.62 -4.51 -5.43
CA PHE A 177 0.15 -3.98 -6.70
C PHE A 177 -0.75 -4.98 -7.45
N GLY A 178 -1.24 -4.60 -8.62
CA GLY A 178 -2.20 -5.32 -9.45
C GLY A 178 -3.39 -4.45 -9.80
N THR A 179 -4.57 -5.01 -9.81
CA THR A 179 -5.83 -4.29 -10.10
C THR A 179 -6.01 -3.07 -9.20
N GLY A 180 -6.41 -1.94 -9.78
CA GLY A 180 -6.67 -0.67 -9.09
C GLY A 180 -5.47 0.27 -8.99
N VAL A 181 -4.26 -0.15 -9.40
CA VAL A 181 -3.12 0.76 -9.57
C VAL A 181 -3.41 1.74 -10.70
N VAL A 182 -3.27 3.02 -10.44
CA VAL A 182 -3.54 4.05 -11.46
C VAL A 182 -2.37 4.16 -12.44
N ARG A 183 -2.69 4.39 -13.70
CA ARG A 183 -1.68 4.68 -14.73
C ARG A 183 -0.96 5.98 -14.39
N GLY A 184 0.40 5.99 -14.53
CA GLY A 184 1.24 7.11 -14.11
C GLY A 184 1.67 7.07 -12.64
N ASP A 185 1.38 5.99 -11.90
CA ASP A 185 2.00 5.73 -10.59
C ASP A 185 3.53 5.70 -10.73
N SER A 186 4.24 6.35 -9.81
CA SER A 186 5.70 6.52 -9.88
C SER A 186 6.49 5.28 -9.43
N ARG A 187 5.83 4.25 -8.89
CA ARG A 187 6.50 3.05 -8.41
C ARG A 187 7.02 2.19 -9.56
N VAL A 188 8.10 1.49 -9.32
CA VAL A 188 8.86 0.75 -10.35
C VAL A 188 8.00 -0.23 -11.16
N PHE A 189 7.13 -0.99 -10.53
CA PHE A 189 6.25 -1.94 -11.21
C PHE A 189 5.28 -1.23 -12.18
N ALA A 190 4.79 -0.04 -11.81
CA ALA A 190 3.89 0.71 -12.68
C ALA A 190 4.65 1.31 -13.88
N GLN A 191 5.89 1.75 -13.68
CA GLN A 191 6.75 2.19 -14.79
C GLN A 191 7.03 1.04 -15.78
N PHE A 192 7.29 -0.18 -15.28
CA PHE A 192 7.50 -1.36 -16.12
C PHE A 192 6.24 -1.77 -16.88
N ALA A 193 5.09 -1.72 -16.23
CA ALA A 193 3.80 -1.97 -16.88
C ALA A 193 3.48 -0.91 -17.95
N GLU A 194 3.82 0.36 -17.71
CA GLU A 194 3.67 1.43 -18.70
C GLU A 194 4.59 1.23 -19.90
N ALA A 195 5.84 0.81 -19.68
CA ALA A 195 6.78 0.46 -20.75
C ALA A 195 6.23 -0.70 -21.59
N ALA A 196 5.76 -1.77 -20.95
CA ALA A 196 5.14 -2.92 -21.60
C ALA A 196 3.90 -2.53 -22.43
N LEU A 197 3.04 -1.65 -21.87
CA LEU A 197 1.81 -1.19 -22.55
C LEU A 197 2.09 -0.33 -23.78
N THR A 198 3.17 0.47 -23.74
CA THR A 198 3.51 1.44 -24.79
C THR A 198 4.62 0.99 -25.73
N GLY A 199 5.17 -0.22 -25.54
CA GLY A 199 6.28 -0.75 -26.35
C GLY A 199 7.59 0.03 -26.20
N ARG A 200 7.80 0.70 -25.05
CA ARG A 200 9.02 1.46 -24.74
C ARG A 200 9.98 0.61 -23.93
N ASP A 201 11.27 0.93 -24.00
CA ASP A 201 12.28 0.27 -23.20
C ASP A 201 12.10 0.57 -21.70
N ILE A 202 12.45 -0.39 -20.86
CA ILE A 202 12.55 -0.27 -19.41
C ILE A 202 13.94 0.29 -19.09
N VAL A 203 14.00 1.50 -18.55
CA VAL A 203 15.27 2.14 -18.19
C VAL A 203 15.54 1.94 -16.70
N LEU A 204 16.64 1.24 -16.38
CA LEU A 204 17.12 1.08 -15.02
C LEU A 204 18.21 2.11 -14.71
N HIS A 205 17.96 2.96 -13.71
CA HIS A 205 18.91 3.97 -13.23
C HIS A 205 19.79 3.47 -12.08
N THR A 206 19.61 2.23 -11.64
CA THR A 206 20.44 1.51 -10.67
C THR A 206 20.74 0.12 -11.20
N PRO A 207 21.70 -0.64 -10.64
CA PRO A 207 21.95 -2.02 -11.05
C PRO A 207 20.71 -2.92 -10.95
N GLY A 208 19.69 -2.50 -10.17
CA GLY A 208 18.46 -3.25 -9.98
C GLY A 208 18.61 -4.45 -9.04
N THR A 209 19.61 -4.43 -8.16
CA THR A 209 19.94 -5.52 -7.21
C THR A 209 18.98 -5.60 -6.02
N THR A 210 18.32 -4.48 -5.65
CA THR A 210 17.28 -4.52 -4.61
C THR A 210 16.27 -5.63 -4.89
N ALA A 211 16.06 -6.52 -3.91
CA ALA A 211 15.17 -7.66 -4.00
C ALA A 211 14.12 -7.67 -2.89
N ARG A 212 12.89 -8.03 -3.24
CA ARG A 212 11.79 -8.19 -2.27
C ARG A 212 10.71 -9.12 -2.82
N CYS A 213 9.86 -9.61 -1.95
CA CYS A 213 8.60 -10.22 -2.37
C CYS A 213 7.52 -9.15 -2.54
N TYR A 214 6.49 -9.50 -3.28
CA TYR A 214 5.33 -8.66 -3.59
C TYR A 214 4.04 -9.34 -3.15
N CYS A 215 2.91 -8.65 -3.22
CA CYS A 215 1.61 -9.23 -2.96
C CYS A 215 0.56 -8.61 -3.90
N ALA A 216 -0.29 -9.43 -4.48
CA ALA A 216 -1.42 -8.91 -5.25
C ALA A 216 -2.41 -8.18 -4.36
N VAL A 217 -3.05 -7.12 -4.88
CA VAL A 217 -4.07 -6.35 -4.15
C VAL A 217 -5.18 -7.27 -3.63
N SER A 218 -5.66 -8.22 -4.46
CA SER A 218 -6.70 -9.17 -4.08
C SER A 218 -6.27 -10.12 -2.96
N ASP A 219 -5.01 -10.58 -2.99
CA ASP A 219 -4.44 -11.42 -1.94
C ASP A 219 -4.25 -10.66 -0.62
N ALA A 220 -3.77 -9.40 -0.70
CA ALA A 220 -3.64 -8.54 0.47
C ALA A 220 -5.00 -8.25 1.13
N VAL A 221 -6.05 -7.99 0.35
CA VAL A 221 -7.42 -7.79 0.86
C VAL A 221 -7.92 -9.03 1.59
N ARG A 222 -7.71 -10.24 1.04
CA ARG A 222 -8.07 -11.50 1.71
C ARG A 222 -7.26 -11.72 2.98
N ALA A 223 -5.97 -11.35 2.98
CA ALA A 223 -5.14 -11.41 4.19
C ALA A 223 -5.68 -10.50 5.30
N LEU A 224 -6.05 -9.27 4.96
CA LEU A 224 -6.61 -8.32 5.91
C LEU A 224 -7.95 -8.80 6.47
N ASP A 225 -8.80 -9.45 5.67
CA ASP A 225 -10.04 -10.07 6.13
C ASP A 225 -9.76 -11.22 7.13
N VAL A 226 -8.79 -12.09 6.83
CA VAL A 226 -8.40 -13.19 7.74
C VAL A 226 -7.82 -12.62 9.04
N ILE A 227 -6.92 -11.64 8.98
CA ILE A 227 -6.33 -11.00 10.17
C ILE A 227 -7.45 -10.33 11.00
N LEU A 228 -8.38 -9.62 10.36
CA LEU A 228 -9.50 -8.92 11.01
C LEU A 228 -10.41 -9.87 11.79
N HIS A 229 -10.59 -11.11 11.33
CA HIS A 229 -11.53 -12.05 11.95
C HIS A 229 -10.85 -13.11 12.85
N GLN A 230 -9.63 -13.51 12.52
CA GLN A 230 -8.96 -14.66 13.13
C GLN A 230 -7.61 -14.34 13.78
N GLY A 231 -7.06 -13.14 13.53
CA GLY A 231 -5.79 -12.72 14.11
C GLY A 231 -5.87 -12.60 15.64
N THR A 232 -4.74 -12.77 16.31
CA THR A 232 -4.58 -12.55 17.75
C THR A 232 -4.35 -11.07 18.04
N ASP A 233 -5.03 -10.55 19.05
CA ASP A 233 -4.90 -9.13 19.45
C ASP A 233 -3.49 -8.82 19.96
N GLY A 234 -2.97 -7.67 19.58
CA GLY A 234 -1.62 -7.22 19.90
C GLY A 234 -0.51 -7.86 19.07
N GLU A 235 -0.85 -8.68 18.05
CA GLU A 235 0.10 -9.42 17.22
C GLU A 235 0.24 -8.80 15.83
N ALA A 236 1.46 -8.94 15.25
CA ALA A 236 1.75 -8.57 13.86
C ALA A 236 1.70 -9.80 12.96
N TYR A 237 1.38 -9.57 11.67
CA TYR A 237 1.31 -10.58 10.61
C TYR A 237 1.94 -10.05 9.33
N ASN A 238 2.89 -10.79 8.77
CA ASN A 238 3.46 -10.51 7.46
C ASN A 238 2.46 -10.83 6.34
N VAL A 239 2.30 -9.89 5.40
CA VAL A 239 1.41 -10.04 4.24
C VAL A 239 2.24 -9.91 2.97
N ALA A 240 2.57 -11.03 2.35
CA ALA A 240 3.42 -11.12 1.15
C ALA A 240 3.14 -12.42 0.40
N ASN A 241 3.58 -12.49 -0.86
CA ASN A 241 3.73 -13.73 -1.57
C ASN A 241 5.24 -14.06 -1.73
N PRO A 242 5.83 -14.93 -0.91
CA PRO A 242 7.25 -15.26 -1.00
C PRO A 242 7.68 -15.79 -2.38
N SER A 243 6.78 -16.43 -3.15
CA SER A 243 7.10 -16.95 -4.49
C SER A 243 7.33 -15.84 -5.54
N THR A 244 7.02 -14.60 -5.21
CA THR A 244 7.26 -13.43 -6.07
C THR A 244 8.60 -12.75 -5.77
N TYR A 245 9.41 -13.32 -4.86
CA TYR A 245 10.70 -12.74 -4.50
C TYR A 245 11.59 -12.64 -5.73
N CYS A 246 12.00 -11.44 -6.07
CA CYS A 246 12.91 -11.16 -7.18
C CYS A 246 13.59 -9.80 -6.99
N THR A 247 14.71 -9.64 -7.72
CA THR A 247 15.35 -8.34 -7.89
C THR A 247 14.55 -7.45 -8.84
N ILE A 248 14.79 -6.14 -8.79
CA ILE A 248 14.22 -5.19 -9.75
C ILE A 248 14.67 -5.53 -11.19
N ARG A 249 15.92 -5.98 -11.36
CA ARG A 249 16.46 -6.42 -12.65
C ARG A 249 15.69 -7.63 -13.19
N GLU A 250 15.56 -8.69 -12.39
CA GLU A 250 14.77 -9.88 -12.77
C GLU A 250 13.33 -9.56 -13.11
N MET A 251 12.69 -8.64 -12.37
CA MET A 251 11.34 -8.17 -12.68
C MET A 251 11.30 -7.48 -14.06
N ALA A 252 12.26 -6.59 -14.36
CA ALA A 252 12.36 -5.91 -15.65
C ALA A 252 12.55 -6.91 -16.80
N ASP A 253 13.48 -7.86 -16.63
CA ASP A 253 13.79 -8.88 -17.63
C ASP A 253 12.57 -9.79 -17.90
N ARG A 254 11.81 -10.18 -16.85
CA ARG A 254 10.55 -10.94 -17.01
C ARG A 254 9.52 -10.19 -17.85
N ILE A 255 9.35 -8.87 -17.63
CA ILE A 255 8.42 -8.06 -18.43
C ILE A 255 8.93 -7.95 -19.86
N ALA A 256 10.20 -7.67 -20.09
CA ALA A 256 10.77 -7.57 -21.43
C ALA A 256 10.59 -8.88 -22.23
N MET A 257 10.78 -10.03 -21.60
CA MET A 257 10.56 -11.35 -22.25
C MET A 257 9.09 -11.57 -22.66
N ARG A 258 8.12 -11.01 -21.94
CA ARG A 258 6.69 -11.20 -22.21
C ARG A 258 6.12 -10.21 -23.22
N TYR A 259 6.77 -9.07 -23.44
CA TYR A 259 6.30 -8.00 -24.30
C TYR A 259 7.31 -7.73 -25.42
N PRO A 260 7.13 -8.34 -26.62
CA PRO A 260 8.05 -8.16 -27.75
C PRO A 260 8.26 -6.69 -28.10
N GLY A 261 9.52 -6.30 -28.32
CA GLY A 261 9.91 -4.92 -28.60
C GLY A 261 10.23 -4.07 -27.37
N VAL A 262 10.06 -4.61 -26.18
CA VAL A 262 10.51 -3.97 -24.91
C VAL A 262 11.87 -4.54 -24.53
N HIS A 263 12.85 -3.68 -24.29
CA HIS A 263 14.18 -4.07 -23.85
C HIS A 263 14.51 -3.45 -22.49
N VAL A 264 15.42 -4.07 -21.75
CA VAL A 264 15.94 -3.52 -20.50
C VAL A 264 17.27 -2.83 -20.80
N VAL A 265 17.30 -1.52 -20.59
CA VAL A 265 18.49 -0.68 -20.78
C VAL A 265 18.94 -0.10 -19.44
N SER A 266 20.24 0.10 -19.25
CA SER A 266 20.81 0.68 -18.03
C SER A 266 21.32 2.07 -18.31
N ASP A 267 20.87 3.07 -17.53
CA ASP A 267 21.36 4.45 -17.54
C ASP A 267 21.77 4.83 -16.11
N LEU A 268 22.94 4.30 -15.69
CA LEU A 268 23.44 4.49 -14.33
C LEU A 268 23.96 5.92 -14.08
N ALA A 269 24.33 6.64 -15.13
CA ALA A 269 24.80 8.03 -15.00
C ALA A 269 23.68 8.98 -14.55
N ALA A 270 22.43 8.67 -14.85
CA ALA A 270 21.27 9.46 -14.42
C ALA A 270 20.83 9.19 -12.97
N ALA A 271 21.55 8.37 -12.21
CA ALA A 271 21.20 8.03 -10.82
C ALA A 271 21.54 9.13 -9.80
N GLU A 272 22.51 9.99 -10.11
CA GLU A 272 22.97 11.05 -9.20
C GLU A 272 21.85 12.05 -8.89
N GLY A 273 21.62 12.29 -7.59
CA GLY A 273 20.64 13.27 -7.09
C GLY A 273 19.17 12.79 -7.06
N ARG A 274 18.85 11.58 -7.51
CA ARG A 274 17.45 11.07 -7.52
C ARG A 274 16.97 10.48 -6.21
N GLY A 275 17.83 10.39 -5.17
CA GLY A 275 17.42 9.94 -3.82
C GLY A 275 16.90 8.51 -3.76
N TYR A 276 17.44 7.60 -4.57
CA TYR A 276 17.08 6.19 -4.49
C TYR A 276 17.34 5.62 -3.08
N ALA A 277 16.42 4.78 -2.61
CA ALA A 277 16.60 4.08 -1.35
C ALA A 277 17.83 3.16 -1.41
N PRO A 278 18.52 2.91 -0.27
CA PRO A 278 19.57 1.93 -0.18
C PRO A 278 19.13 0.56 -0.71
N GLU A 279 20.10 -0.22 -1.20
CA GLU A 279 19.86 -1.60 -1.60
C GLU A 279 19.34 -2.42 -0.41
N VAL A 280 18.27 -3.18 -0.62
CA VAL A 280 17.67 -4.04 0.39
C VAL A 280 17.29 -5.39 -0.22
N HIS A 281 17.43 -6.45 0.59
CA HIS A 281 17.00 -7.80 0.27
C HIS A 281 16.04 -8.25 1.37
N ILE A 282 14.73 -8.22 1.10
CA ILE A 282 13.69 -8.52 2.10
C ILE A 282 12.71 -9.54 1.54
N CYS A 283 12.81 -10.77 2.02
CA CYS A 283 11.76 -11.78 1.93
C CYS A 283 10.99 -11.81 3.25
N LEU A 284 9.66 -11.89 3.21
CA LEU A 284 8.84 -12.01 4.41
C LEU A 284 8.36 -13.45 4.60
N ASP A 285 8.61 -14.02 5.76
CA ASP A 285 7.98 -15.28 6.20
C ASP A 285 6.51 -15.01 6.52
N VAL A 286 5.63 -15.76 5.89
CA VAL A 286 4.17 -15.65 6.06
C VAL A 286 3.57 -16.87 6.77
N SER A 287 4.39 -17.71 7.39
CA SER A 287 3.98 -18.95 8.06
C SER A 287 2.93 -18.69 9.14
N LYS A 288 3.07 -17.60 9.90
CA LYS A 288 2.10 -17.18 10.92
C LYS A 288 0.73 -16.87 10.33
N LEU A 289 0.65 -16.14 9.22
CA LEU A 289 -0.61 -15.85 8.54
C LEU A 289 -1.17 -17.10 7.86
N ARG A 290 -0.31 -17.97 7.32
CA ARG A 290 -0.74 -19.28 6.77
C ARG A 290 -1.40 -20.17 7.81
N SER A 291 -0.95 -20.14 9.07
CA SER A 291 -1.57 -20.89 10.17
C SER A 291 -3.03 -20.48 10.45
N LEU A 292 -3.43 -19.27 10.02
CA LEU A 292 -4.83 -18.81 10.05
C LEU A 292 -5.62 -19.20 8.79
N GLY A 293 -5.08 -20.05 7.91
CA GLY A 293 -5.76 -20.52 6.70
C GLY A 293 -5.63 -19.62 5.47
N TRP A 294 -4.84 -18.54 5.53
CA TRP A 294 -4.56 -17.71 4.36
C TRP A 294 -3.37 -18.23 3.56
N SER A 295 -3.45 -18.10 2.24
CA SER A 295 -2.30 -18.26 1.33
C SER A 295 -2.44 -17.33 0.13
N PRO A 296 -1.30 -16.83 -0.42
CA PRO A 296 -1.33 -16.05 -1.65
C PRO A 296 -1.70 -16.94 -2.83
N ARG A 297 -2.39 -16.39 -3.83
CA ARG A 297 -2.88 -17.12 -5.01
C ARG A 297 -2.34 -16.56 -6.31
N ILE A 298 -1.97 -15.29 -6.33
CA ILE A 298 -1.59 -14.55 -7.54
C ILE A 298 -0.07 -14.40 -7.58
N GLY A 299 0.53 -14.86 -8.69
CA GLY A 299 1.96 -14.73 -8.96
C GLY A 299 2.33 -13.37 -9.55
N LEU A 300 3.66 -13.13 -9.68
CA LEU A 300 4.17 -11.85 -10.17
C LEU A 300 3.67 -11.50 -11.58
N ASP A 301 3.69 -12.47 -12.48
CA ASP A 301 3.27 -12.27 -13.87
C ASP A 301 1.77 -11.94 -13.96
N GLU A 302 0.95 -12.64 -13.19
CA GLU A 302 -0.50 -12.41 -13.11
C GLU A 302 -0.82 -11.02 -12.52
N MET A 303 -0.05 -10.54 -11.55
CA MET A 303 -0.19 -9.18 -11.01
C MET A 303 0.00 -8.11 -12.10
N PHE A 304 0.99 -8.29 -12.97
CA PHE A 304 1.21 -7.43 -14.13
C PHE A 304 0.09 -7.55 -15.16
N ASP A 305 -0.34 -8.77 -15.47
CA ASP A 305 -1.42 -9.02 -16.44
C ASP A 305 -2.73 -8.36 -15.98
N GLU A 306 -3.11 -8.50 -14.72
CA GLU A 306 -4.29 -7.84 -14.16
C GLU A 306 -4.21 -6.31 -14.32
N MET A 307 -3.08 -5.71 -13.92
CA MET A 307 -2.88 -4.26 -13.98
C MET A 307 -2.88 -3.72 -15.41
N ILE A 308 -2.13 -4.36 -16.32
CA ILE A 308 -2.03 -3.93 -17.73
C ILE A 308 -3.37 -4.11 -18.44
N ASN A 309 -4.09 -5.21 -18.19
CA ASN A 309 -5.40 -5.44 -18.80
C ASN A 309 -6.44 -4.42 -18.31
N GLU A 310 -6.43 -4.06 -17.02
CA GLU A 310 -7.29 -2.98 -16.50
C GLU A 310 -7.02 -1.65 -17.22
N TRP A 311 -5.75 -1.31 -17.43
CA TRP A 311 -5.37 -0.08 -18.12
C TRP A 311 -5.78 -0.09 -19.60
N ARG A 312 -5.68 -1.24 -20.29
CA ARG A 312 -6.14 -1.40 -21.68
C ARG A 312 -7.65 -1.18 -21.81
N VAL A 313 -8.43 -1.79 -20.92
CA VAL A 313 -9.90 -1.64 -20.90
C VAL A 313 -10.32 -0.21 -20.56
N GLY A 314 -9.63 0.43 -19.64
CA GLY A 314 -9.85 1.84 -19.27
C GLY A 314 -9.69 2.79 -20.47
N HIS A 315 -8.66 2.60 -21.29
CA HIS A 315 -8.44 3.38 -22.53
C HIS A 315 -9.54 3.16 -23.58
N ALA A 316 -10.00 1.93 -23.75
CA ALA A 316 -11.06 1.63 -24.71
C ALA A 316 -12.40 2.32 -24.36
N ARG A 317 -12.66 2.56 -23.08
CA ARG A 317 -13.90 3.22 -22.59
C ARG A 317 -13.84 4.75 -22.65
N THR A 318 -12.68 5.36 -22.58
CA THR A 318 -12.51 6.83 -22.59
C THR A 318 -12.43 7.41 -24.00
N GLY A 319 -12.37 6.60 -25.04
CA GLY A 319 -12.48 7.02 -26.46
C GLY A 319 -11.48 8.10 -26.83
N ASP A 320 -10.21 7.94 -26.51
CA ASP A 320 -9.19 8.95 -26.77
C ASP A 320 -8.94 9.09 -28.29
N LYS A 321 -9.60 10.09 -28.89
CA LYS A 321 -9.29 10.64 -30.21
C LYS A 321 -8.21 11.69 -30.03
N ASP A 322 -6.97 11.32 -29.71
CA ASP A 322 -5.84 12.22 -29.96
C ASP A 322 -4.51 11.45 -29.99
N GLY A 323 -4.20 10.99 -31.21
CA GLY A 323 -2.86 10.58 -31.61
C GLY A 323 -2.04 11.76 -32.12
N THR A 324 -1.78 12.77 -31.27
CA THR A 324 -0.77 13.80 -31.60
C THR A 324 -0.31 14.51 -30.35
N VAL A 325 0.62 13.90 -29.61
CA VAL A 325 1.43 14.66 -28.66
C VAL A 325 2.63 15.23 -29.41
N ARG A 326 2.55 16.51 -29.76
CA ARG A 326 3.71 17.30 -30.19
C ARG A 326 4.74 17.30 -29.05
N GLN A 327 5.97 16.89 -29.40
CA GLN A 327 7.14 17.11 -28.56
C GLN A 327 7.29 18.60 -28.26
N THR A 328 7.07 19.01 -27.02
CA THR A 328 7.62 20.22 -26.46
C THR A 328 8.51 19.80 -25.28
N HIS A 329 9.81 19.85 -25.53
CA HIS A 329 10.82 19.75 -24.51
C HIS A 329 10.72 20.96 -23.57
N GLY A 330 10.78 20.74 -22.28
CA GLY A 330 11.11 21.74 -21.29
C GLY A 330 9.99 22.05 -20.27
N ASN A 331 10.28 21.83 -19.02
CA ASN A 331 9.62 22.39 -17.83
C ASN A 331 8.18 21.90 -17.48
N VAL A 332 8.02 20.66 -17.08
CA VAL A 332 6.79 20.18 -16.41
C VAL A 332 7.07 19.48 -15.05
N VAL A 333 8.27 19.58 -14.54
CA VAL A 333 8.60 18.90 -13.25
C VAL A 333 8.26 19.77 -12.03
N GLN A 334 8.07 21.07 -12.18
CA GLN A 334 7.89 21.97 -11.04
C GLN A 334 6.44 22.21 -10.60
N GLU A 335 5.45 22.08 -11.47
CA GLU A 335 4.05 22.38 -11.13
C GLU A 335 3.23 21.20 -10.57
N ARG A 336 3.73 19.96 -10.62
CA ARG A 336 3.05 18.79 -10.04
C ARG A 336 3.40 18.48 -8.58
N ILE A 337 4.36 19.21 -8.00
CA ILE A 337 4.76 19.05 -6.60
C ILE A 337 3.77 19.75 -5.65
N GLU A 338 3.03 20.74 -6.11
CA GLU A 338 2.13 21.54 -5.24
C GLU A 338 0.72 20.95 -5.02
N ASN A 339 0.28 19.96 -5.81
CA ASN A 339 -1.09 19.44 -5.73
C ASN A 339 -1.22 17.93 -5.52
N GLY A 340 -0.18 17.21 -5.14
CA GLY A 340 -0.15 15.73 -5.11
C GLY A 340 0.20 15.06 -3.78
N CYS A 341 0.29 15.80 -2.66
CA CYS A 341 0.46 15.22 -1.33
C CYS A 341 -0.75 15.51 -0.44
#